data_8dcb68825add757e5e54151aefdfd121
#
_entry.id   8dcb68825add757e5e54151aefdfd121
#
_cell.length_a   1.000
_cell.length_b   1.000
_cell.length_c   1.000
_cell.angle_alpha   90.00
_cell.angle_beta   90.00
_cell.angle_gamma   90.00
#
_symmetry.space_group_name_H-M   'P 1'
#
loop_
_entity.id
_entity.type
_entity.pdbx_description
1 polymer ?
#
loop_
_entity_poly.entity_id
_entity_poly.type
_entity_poly.pdbx_seq_one_letter_code
_entity_poly.pdbx_strand_id
1 'polypeptide(L)'
;TPGMHMAMSSDMLVEGRHFLSTVEPARLGHKALAVNLSDLAACGAEPTAFTLALSLPRTDEVWLDGFSTGLLQLANDHGCELVGGDTTQGPLNICITAFGEVPPGDALLRQNAQIGDDIYVSGTVGDARLALEVFRGTQSLDAKSFEAVRTRMEMPTPRIALGIALRAIANAAIDVSDGLLGDLGHILQRSQVGAQIDTTWLQHSNTFGEDAQAAGISSVLAQLPWNKRIEFALAGGD
;
A
#
# COMPACT_ATOMS: atom_id res chain seq x y z
N THR A 1 21.28 -11.18 7.50
CA THR A 1 22.55 -11.57 6.84
C THR A 1 23.69 -10.70 7.35
N PRO A 2 24.88 -11.25 7.66
CA PRO A 2 26.02 -10.43 8.08
C PRO A 2 26.32 -9.35 7.02
N GLY A 3 26.51 -8.11 7.48
CA GLY A 3 26.84 -6.98 6.60
C GLY A 3 25.63 -6.29 5.96
N MET A 4 24.40 -6.74 6.24
CA MET A 4 23.18 -6.05 5.83
C MET A 4 22.66 -5.15 6.95
N HIS A 5 21.93 -4.09 6.59
CA HIS A 5 21.10 -3.33 7.53
C HIS A 5 19.70 -3.95 7.60
N MET A 6 19.11 -3.94 8.78
CA MET A 6 17.73 -4.35 8.98
C MET A 6 16.79 -3.17 8.76
N ALA A 7 15.81 -3.35 7.90
CA ALA A 7 14.63 -2.50 7.81
C ALA A 7 13.49 -3.15 8.61
N MET A 8 12.68 -2.35 9.27
CA MET A 8 11.54 -2.83 10.07
C MET A 8 10.35 -1.89 9.87
N SER A 9 9.19 -2.49 9.64
CA SER A 9 7.90 -1.80 9.64
C SER A 9 6.96 -2.44 10.67
N SER A 10 6.06 -1.68 11.24
CA SER A 10 5.05 -2.20 12.16
C SER A 10 3.75 -1.43 12.03
N ASP A 11 2.72 -2.12 11.55
CA ASP A 11 1.38 -1.58 11.34
C ASP A 11 0.33 -2.31 12.17
N MET A 12 -0.68 -1.55 12.58
CA MET A 12 -1.85 -2.07 13.27
C MET A 12 -3.11 -1.78 12.47
N LEU A 13 -3.84 -2.83 12.10
CA LEU A 13 -5.16 -2.72 11.48
C LEU A 13 -6.25 -2.93 12.52
N VAL A 14 -7.16 -1.95 12.62
CA VAL A 14 -8.28 -1.93 13.57
C VAL A 14 -9.59 -1.98 12.79
N GLU A 15 -10.49 -2.90 13.17
CA GLU A 15 -11.82 -3.00 12.57
C GLU A 15 -12.60 -1.68 12.69
N GLY A 16 -13.32 -1.30 11.63
CA GLY A 16 -14.06 -0.05 11.54
C GLY A 16 -13.19 1.20 11.29
N ARG A 17 -11.86 1.07 11.32
CA ARG A 17 -10.93 2.16 11.01
C ARG A 17 -10.16 1.89 9.72
N HIS A 18 -9.48 0.74 9.63
CA HIS A 18 -8.61 0.38 8.53
C HIS A 18 -9.22 -0.67 7.58
N PHE A 19 -10.25 -1.36 8.05
CA PHE A 19 -11.03 -2.30 7.28
C PHE A 19 -12.47 -2.38 7.82
N LEU A 20 -13.37 -2.83 6.96
CA LEU A 20 -14.78 -3.00 7.31
C LEU A 20 -15.04 -4.44 7.80
N SER A 21 -16.02 -4.63 8.68
CA SER A 21 -16.42 -5.97 9.17
C SER A 21 -16.90 -6.91 8.07
N THR A 22 -17.19 -6.38 6.88
CA THR A 22 -17.65 -7.12 5.70
C THR A 22 -16.53 -7.60 4.79
N VAL A 23 -15.26 -7.30 5.13
CA VAL A 23 -14.12 -7.78 4.35
C VAL A 23 -13.97 -9.30 4.47
N GLU A 24 -13.66 -9.95 3.37
CA GLU A 24 -13.39 -11.38 3.37
C GLU A 24 -12.09 -11.68 4.13
N PRO A 25 -12.07 -12.72 5.01
CA PRO A 25 -10.89 -13.03 5.82
C PRO A 25 -9.60 -13.18 5.03
N ALA A 26 -9.64 -13.82 3.86
CA ALA A 26 -8.46 -14.00 3.02
C ALA A 26 -7.93 -12.65 2.48
N ARG A 27 -8.82 -11.73 2.08
CA ARG A 27 -8.42 -10.38 1.67
C ARG A 27 -7.82 -9.60 2.83
N LEU A 28 -8.39 -9.76 4.03
CA LEU A 28 -7.86 -9.11 5.23
C LEU A 28 -6.48 -9.63 5.62
N GLY A 29 -6.28 -10.95 5.53
CA GLY A 29 -4.96 -11.56 5.75
C GLY A 29 -3.91 -11.03 4.77
N HIS A 30 -4.26 -10.96 3.49
CA HIS A 30 -3.42 -10.34 2.46
C HIS A 30 -3.09 -8.87 2.83
N LYS A 31 -4.12 -8.03 3.08
CA LYS A 31 -3.94 -6.62 3.40
C LYS A 31 -3.04 -6.42 4.61
N ALA A 32 -3.24 -7.21 5.66
CA ALA A 32 -2.48 -7.07 6.90
C ALA A 32 -0.96 -7.19 6.71
N LEU A 33 -0.51 -8.09 5.83
CA LEU A 33 0.91 -8.20 5.50
C LEU A 33 1.32 -7.18 4.41
N ALA A 34 0.45 -6.93 3.42
CA ALA A 34 0.78 -6.09 2.28
C ALA A 34 1.16 -4.66 2.67
N VAL A 35 0.49 -4.05 3.66
CA VAL A 35 0.81 -2.69 4.13
C VAL A 35 2.22 -2.62 4.71
N ASN A 36 2.65 -3.61 5.49
CA ASN A 36 4.01 -3.69 6.02
C ASN A 36 5.06 -3.96 4.93
N LEU A 37 4.72 -4.82 3.95
CA LEU A 37 5.60 -5.06 2.81
C LEU A 37 5.72 -3.82 1.92
N SER A 38 4.69 -2.97 1.86
CA SER A 38 4.73 -1.68 1.16
C SER A 38 5.78 -0.75 1.76
N ASP A 39 5.84 -0.64 3.07
CA ASP A 39 6.89 0.13 3.77
C ASP A 39 8.29 -0.42 3.48
N LEU A 40 8.46 -1.75 3.51
CA LEU A 40 9.74 -2.36 3.15
C LEU A 40 10.11 -2.08 1.70
N ALA A 41 9.14 -2.12 0.77
CA ALA A 41 9.36 -1.74 -0.63
C ALA A 41 9.79 -0.28 -0.75
N ALA A 42 9.15 0.64 -0.03
CA ALA A 42 9.50 2.06 -0.01
C ALA A 42 10.91 2.32 0.51
N CYS A 43 11.42 1.46 1.40
CA CYS A 43 12.81 1.48 1.86
C CYS A 43 13.78 0.76 0.91
N GLY A 44 13.29 0.11 -0.14
CA GLY A 44 14.10 -0.76 -1.00
C GLY A 44 14.60 -2.02 -0.27
N ALA A 45 13.91 -2.48 0.78
CA ALA A 45 14.31 -3.65 1.55
C ALA A 45 13.74 -4.94 0.96
N GLU A 46 14.50 -6.02 1.07
CA GLU A 46 14.06 -7.38 0.74
C GLU A 46 13.42 -8.00 2.00
N PRO A 47 12.14 -8.38 1.97
CA PRO A 47 11.47 -9.00 3.12
C PRO A 47 12.14 -10.31 3.53
N THR A 48 12.16 -10.59 4.84
CA THR A 48 12.74 -11.84 5.36
C THR A 48 11.81 -12.56 6.31
N ALA A 49 11.19 -11.83 7.24
CA ALA A 49 10.35 -12.40 8.27
C ALA A 49 9.32 -11.40 8.78
N PHE A 50 8.30 -11.90 9.45
CA PHE A 50 7.37 -11.06 10.21
C PHE A 50 6.85 -11.75 11.46
N THR A 51 6.31 -10.96 12.38
CA THR A 51 5.55 -11.42 13.54
C THR A 51 4.11 -10.94 13.44
N LEU A 52 3.17 -11.72 14.01
CA LEU A 52 1.74 -11.39 14.03
C LEU A 52 1.23 -11.36 15.47
N ALA A 53 0.77 -10.21 15.94
CA ALA A 53 -0.03 -10.09 17.15
C ALA A 53 -1.50 -9.90 16.75
N LEU A 54 -2.36 -10.85 17.14
CA LEU A 54 -3.75 -10.93 16.73
C LEU A 54 -4.68 -10.91 17.94
N SER A 55 -5.57 -9.95 18.00
CA SER A 55 -6.67 -9.92 18.96
C SER A 55 -7.97 -10.28 18.27
N LEU A 56 -8.70 -11.27 18.79
CA LEU A 56 -9.96 -11.79 18.24
C LEU A 56 -11.08 -11.74 19.27
N PRO A 57 -12.31 -11.35 18.89
CA PRO A 57 -13.46 -11.36 19.81
C PRO A 57 -13.87 -12.78 20.21
N ARG A 58 -13.63 -13.75 19.34
CA ARG A 58 -13.90 -15.17 19.53
C ARG A 58 -13.05 -16.01 18.60
N THR A 59 -12.84 -17.28 18.92
CA THR A 59 -12.26 -18.24 18.01
C THR A 59 -13.29 -18.64 16.96
N ASP A 60 -12.94 -18.48 15.69
CA ASP A 60 -13.73 -18.86 14.52
C ASP A 60 -12.79 -19.54 13.53
N GLU A 61 -12.91 -20.86 13.40
CA GLU A 61 -12.00 -21.67 12.59
C GLU A 61 -12.08 -21.32 11.10
N VAL A 62 -13.29 -21.04 10.60
CA VAL A 62 -13.50 -20.68 9.18
C VAL A 62 -12.86 -19.33 8.88
N TRP A 63 -13.03 -18.38 9.79
CA TRP A 63 -12.41 -17.06 9.67
C TRP A 63 -10.88 -17.16 9.71
N LEU A 64 -10.33 -17.93 10.65
CA LEU A 64 -8.89 -18.12 10.81
C LEU A 64 -8.26 -18.83 9.61
N ASP A 65 -8.93 -19.84 9.04
CA ASP A 65 -8.47 -20.53 7.84
C ASP A 65 -8.40 -19.58 6.65
N GLY A 66 -9.45 -18.80 6.41
CA GLY A 66 -9.47 -17.78 5.37
C GLY A 66 -8.38 -16.73 5.56
N PHE A 67 -8.28 -16.16 6.77
CA PHE A 67 -7.28 -15.14 7.10
C PHE A 67 -5.85 -15.66 6.90
N SER A 68 -5.54 -16.84 7.44
CA SER A 68 -4.22 -17.44 7.30
C SER A 68 -3.89 -17.79 5.85
N THR A 69 -4.87 -18.22 5.08
CA THR A 69 -4.68 -18.50 3.65
C THR A 69 -4.22 -17.26 2.89
N GLY A 70 -4.91 -16.13 3.04
CA GLY A 70 -4.51 -14.89 2.36
C GLY A 70 -3.18 -14.32 2.85
N LEU A 71 -2.95 -14.38 4.16
CA LEU A 71 -1.70 -13.93 4.79
C LEU A 71 -0.50 -14.73 4.30
N LEU A 72 -0.58 -16.07 4.40
CA LEU A 72 0.54 -16.96 4.07
C LEU A 72 0.79 -17.07 2.57
N GLN A 73 -0.26 -16.92 1.74
CA GLN A 73 -0.05 -16.84 0.29
C GLN A 73 0.85 -15.65 -0.05
N LEU A 74 0.55 -14.46 0.44
CA LEU A 74 1.38 -13.28 0.18
C LEU A 74 2.78 -13.42 0.78
N ALA A 75 2.88 -14.00 1.98
CA ALA A 75 4.16 -14.27 2.62
C ALA A 75 5.05 -15.17 1.76
N ASN A 76 4.49 -16.25 1.22
CA ASN A 76 5.20 -17.17 0.33
C ASN A 76 5.62 -16.50 -0.99
N ASP A 77 4.75 -15.67 -1.58
CA ASP A 77 5.03 -14.95 -2.83
C ASP A 77 6.24 -14.01 -2.69
N HIS A 78 6.51 -13.54 -1.47
CA HIS A 78 7.62 -12.63 -1.17
C HIS A 78 8.76 -13.27 -0.34
N GLY A 79 8.71 -14.57 -0.08
CA GLY A 79 9.71 -15.27 0.73
C GLY A 79 9.84 -14.75 2.16
N CYS A 80 8.75 -14.25 2.74
CA CYS A 80 8.69 -13.64 4.06
C CYS A 80 8.10 -14.61 5.09
N GLU A 81 8.86 -15.05 6.09
CA GLU A 81 8.44 -16.11 7.01
C GLU A 81 7.74 -15.56 8.26
N LEU A 82 6.63 -16.20 8.67
CA LEU A 82 6.03 -15.96 9.98
C LEU A 82 6.88 -16.64 11.07
N VAL A 83 7.61 -15.83 11.85
CA VAL A 83 8.58 -16.33 12.83
C VAL A 83 8.11 -16.24 14.28
N GLY A 84 6.95 -15.63 14.55
CA GLY A 84 6.42 -15.53 15.90
C GLY A 84 5.21 -14.62 16.00
N GLY A 85 4.78 -14.39 17.22
CA GLY A 85 3.63 -13.52 17.50
C GLY A 85 2.86 -13.96 18.72
N ASP A 86 1.65 -13.41 18.87
CA ASP A 86 0.74 -13.72 19.96
C ASP A 86 -0.71 -13.65 19.49
N THR A 87 -1.60 -14.41 20.15
CA THR A 87 -3.03 -14.37 19.91
C THR A 87 -3.77 -14.24 21.21
N THR A 88 -4.63 -13.23 21.33
CA THR A 88 -5.40 -12.97 22.55
C THR A 88 -6.87 -12.72 22.25
N GLN A 89 -7.71 -12.80 23.26
CA GLN A 89 -9.11 -12.45 23.14
C GLN A 89 -9.32 -10.95 23.36
N GLY A 90 -10.02 -10.30 22.44
CA GLY A 90 -10.34 -8.87 22.52
C GLY A 90 -11.02 -8.38 21.23
N PRO A 91 -11.23 -7.07 21.06
CA PRO A 91 -11.67 -6.51 19.78
C PRO A 91 -10.76 -6.91 18.65
N LEU A 92 -11.29 -7.10 17.45
CA LEU A 92 -10.49 -7.50 16.28
C LEU A 92 -9.44 -6.44 15.94
N ASN A 93 -8.20 -6.80 16.18
CA ASN A 93 -7.01 -6.02 15.84
C ASN A 93 -5.92 -6.94 15.31
N ILE A 94 -5.21 -6.47 14.30
CA ILE A 94 -4.12 -7.21 13.66
C ILE A 94 -2.90 -6.30 13.67
N CYS A 95 -1.84 -6.71 14.36
CA CYS A 95 -0.57 -5.98 14.33
C CYS A 95 0.51 -6.90 13.75
N ILE A 96 1.13 -6.44 12.66
CA ILE A 96 2.26 -7.14 12.05
C ILE A 96 3.50 -6.26 12.20
N THR A 97 4.60 -6.89 12.56
CA THR A 97 5.93 -6.28 12.45
C THR A 97 6.72 -7.09 11.44
N ALA A 98 7.05 -6.47 10.31
CA ALA A 98 7.83 -7.08 9.24
C ALA A 98 9.30 -6.64 9.29
N PHE A 99 10.18 -7.55 8.93
CA PHE A 99 11.62 -7.37 8.88
C PHE A 99 12.11 -7.59 7.46
N GLY A 100 13.04 -6.77 7.02
CA GLY A 100 13.71 -6.91 5.74
C GLY A 100 15.16 -6.52 5.81
N GLU A 101 15.90 -6.82 4.77
CA GLU A 101 17.32 -6.54 4.65
C GLU A 101 17.60 -5.56 3.50
N VAL A 102 18.52 -4.64 3.72
CA VAL A 102 18.99 -3.69 2.71
C VAL A 102 20.51 -3.55 2.81
N PRO A 103 21.27 -3.51 1.69
CA PRO A 103 22.70 -3.25 1.76
C PRO A 103 23.00 -1.91 2.42
N PRO A 104 24.14 -1.79 3.14
CA PRO A 104 24.52 -0.52 3.77
C PRO A 104 24.66 0.60 2.73
N GLY A 105 23.94 1.70 2.96
CA GLY A 105 23.92 2.86 2.08
C GLY A 105 22.90 2.83 0.95
N ASP A 106 22.23 1.71 0.69
CA ASP A 106 21.27 1.56 -0.42
C ASP A 106 19.80 1.77 0.00
N ALA A 107 19.55 2.01 1.28
CA ALA A 107 18.19 2.26 1.74
C ALA A 107 17.62 3.53 1.08
N LEU A 108 16.44 3.41 0.49
CA LEU A 108 15.68 4.56 0.01
C LEU A 108 15.14 5.32 1.21
N LEU A 109 15.30 6.65 1.20
CA LEU A 109 14.93 7.53 2.30
C LEU A 109 13.95 8.60 1.81
N ARG A 110 13.23 9.21 2.74
CA ARG A 110 12.30 10.33 2.44
C ARG A 110 13.01 11.68 2.29
N GLN A 111 14.31 11.79 2.58
CA GLN A 111 15.01 13.06 2.82
C GLN A 111 16.03 13.48 1.76
N ASN A 112 16.12 12.77 0.65
CA ASN A 112 17.17 13.02 -0.34
C ASN A 112 16.66 13.55 -1.68
N ALA A 113 15.38 13.94 -1.78
CA ALA A 113 14.84 14.54 -3.00
C ALA A 113 15.54 15.88 -3.30
N GLN A 114 15.80 16.15 -4.57
CA GLN A 114 16.56 17.30 -5.04
C GLN A 114 15.72 18.16 -5.98
N ILE A 115 16.10 19.43 -6.11
CA ILE A 115 15.51 20.32 -7.12
C ILE A 115 15.84 19.79 -8.51
N GLY A 116 14.81 19.59 -9.31
CA GLY A 116 14.94 19.04 -10.66
C GLY A 116 14.64 17.54 -10.75
N ASP A 117 14.35 16.87 -9.62
CA ASP A 117 13.87 15.49 -9.64
C ASP A 117 12.46 15.41 -10.25
N ASP A 118 12.22 14.39 -11.03
CA ASP A 118 10.89 14.02 -11.50
C ASP A 118 10.15 13.19 -10.45
N ILE A 119 8.84 13.38 -10.36
CA ILE A 119 7.97 12.65 -9.44
C ILE A 119 7.29 11.50 -10.18
N TYR A 120 7.50 10.28 -9.72
CA TYR A 120 6.90 9.07 -10.27
C TYR A 120 6.00 8.40 -9.23
N VAL A 121 4.89 7.81 -9.70
CA VAL A 121 4.02 6.94 -8.90
C VAL A 121 3.88 5.62 -9.63
N SER A 122 4.02 4.50 -8.95
CA SER A 122 3.85 3.17 -9.53
C SER A 122 2.38 2.74 -9.55
N GLY A 123 1.80 2.60 -10.72
CA GLY A 123 0.41 2.17 -10.89
C GLY A 123 -0.59 3.33 -10.90
N THR A 124 -1.84 3.03 -10.53
CA THR A 124 -2.94 4.01 -10.47
C THR A 124 -3.20 4.46 -9.03
N VAL A 125 -3.68 5.67 -8.85
CA VAL A 125 -4.03 6.25 -7.54
C VAL A 125 -5.51 6.59 -7.46
N GLY A 126 -6.07 6.55 -6.25
CA GLY A 126 -7.44 6.96 -5.94
C GLY A 126 -8.48 5.86 -6.01
N ASP A 127 -8.14 4.66 -6.45
CA ASP A 127 -9.08 3.54 -6.56
C ASP A 127 -9.57 3.07 -5.19
N ALA A 128 -8.68 2.94 -4.21
CA ALA A 128 -9.07 2.54 -2.85
C ALA A 128 -9.97 3.60 -2.19
N ARG A 129 -9.70 4.89 -2.41
CA ARG A 129 -10.58 5.96 -1.97
C ARG A 129 -11.95 5.88 -2.64
N LEU A 130 -12.02 5.61 -3.94
CA LEU A 130 -13.30 5.43 -4.64
C LEU A 130 -14.09 4.24 -4.08
N ALA A 131 -13.43 3.11 -3.80
CA ALA A 131 -14.06 1.96 -3.15
C ALA A 131 -14.65 2.34 -1.79
N LEU A 132 -13.90 3.08 -0.96
CA LEU A 132 -14.37 3.55 0.34
C LEU A 132 -15.61 4.45 0.21
N GLU A 133 -15.65 5.33 -0.79
CA GLU A 133 -16.81 6.20 -1.01
C GLU A 133 -18.05 5.44 -1.50
N VAL A 134 -17.87 4.31 -2.20
CA VAL A 134 -18.98 3.39 -2.52
C VAL A 134 -19.50 2.72 -1.25
N PHE A 135 -18.63 2.23 -0.36
CA PHE A 135 -19.05 1.68 0.93
C PHE A 135 -19.76 2.70 1.82
N ARG A 136 -19.38 3.97 1.74
CA ARG A 136 -20.04 5.09 2.44
C ARG A 136 -21.36 5.50 1.80
N GLY A 137 -21.70 4.99 0.62
CA GLY A 137 -22.91 5.35 -0.13
C GLY A 137 -22.86 6.74 -0.79
N THR A 138 -21.68 7.38 -0.88
CA THR A 138 -21.49 8.68 -1.53
C THR A 138 -21.21 8.56 -3.03
N GLN A 139 -20.82 7.36 -3.48
CA GLN A 139 -20.63 7.00 -4.89
C GLN A 139 -21.36 5.69 -5.19
N SER A 140 -21.69 5.49 -6.48
CA SER A 140 -22.32 4.26 -6.95
C SER A 140 -21.59 3.79 -8.21
N LEU A 141 -21.27 2.51 -8.26
CA LEU A 141 -20.62 1.83 -9.38
C LEU A 141 -21.40 0.56 -9.74
N ASP A 142 -21.26 0.09 -10.97
CA ASP A 142 -21.68 -1.25 -11.31
C ASP A 142 -20.81 -2.30 -10.60
N ALA A 143 -21.29 -3.54 -10.49
CA ALA A 143 -20.64 -4.59 -9.72
C ALA A 143 -19.19 -4.88 -10.18
N LYS A 144 -18.92 -4.83 -11.49
CA LYS A 144 -17.59 -5.09 -12.05
C LYS A 144 -16.61 -3.97 -11.71
N SER A 145 -17.04 -2.73 -11.90
CA SER A 145 -16.25 -1.54 -11.57
C SER A 145 -15.97 -1.46 -10.07
N PHE A 146 -16.99 -1.76 -9.24
CA PHE A 146 -16.82 -1.79 -7.79
C PHE A 146 -15.82 -2.86 -7.35
N GLU A 147 -15.91 -4.08 -7.89
CA GLU A 147 -14.97 -5.15 -7.55
C GLU A 147 -13.52 -4.80 -7.93
N ALA A 148 -13.31 -4.10 -9.04
CA ALA A 148 -11.99 -3.66 -9.46
C ALA A 148 -11.35 -2.67 -8.46
N VAL A 149 -12.08 -1.63 -8.05
CA VAL A 149 -11.57 -0.65 -7.08
C VAL A 149 -11.54 -1.20 -5.65
N ARG A 150 -12.46 -2.09 -5.30
CA ARG A 150 -12.48 -2.80 -4.02
C ARG A 150 -11.25 -3.68 -3.84
N THR A 151 -10.85 -4.38 -4.90
CA THR A 151 -9.64 -5.20 -4.89
C THR A 151 -8.40 -4.33 -4.59
N ARG A 152 -8.31 -3.13 -5.15
CA ARG A 152 -7.21 -2.20 -4.82
C ARG A 152 -7.19 -1.83 -3.34
N MET A 153 -8.34 -1.59 -2.72
CA MET A 153 -8.46 -1.23 -1.31
C MET A 153 -8.19 -2.41 -0.36
N GLU A 154 -8.68 -3.62 -0.71
CA GLU A 154 -8.64 -4.78 0.18
C GLU A 154 -7.44 -5.70 -0.07
N MET A 155 -6.81 -5.64 -1.25
CA MET A 155 -5.66 -6.45 -1.65
C MET A 155 -4.59 -5.59 -2.33
N PRO A 156 -3.99 -4.61 -1.63
CA PRO A 156 -2.91 -3.81 -2.20
C PRO A 156 -1.73 -4.69 -2.60
N THR A 157 -1.01 -4.28 -3.64
CA THR A 157 0.14 -5.03 -4.18
C THR A 157 1.44 -4.38 -3.73
N PRO A 158 2.21 -4.99 -2.82
CA PRO A 158 3.52 -4.49 -2.42
C PRO A 158 4.49 -4.46 -3.61
N ARG A 159 5.23 -3.37 -3.77
CA ARG A 159 6.13 -3.15 -4.92
C ARG A 159 7.58 -3.52 -4.58
N ILE A 160 7.82 -4.67 -3.93
CA ILE A 160 9.15 -5.09 -3.46
C ILE A 160 10.20 -5.08 -4.57
N ALA A 161 9.92 -5.73 -5.69
CA ALA A 161 10.86 -5.80 -6.82
C ALA A 161 11.20 -4.40 -7.36
N LEU A 162 10.22 -3.49 -7.42
CA LEU A 162 10.44 -2.11 -7.83
C LEU A 162 11.30 -1.36 -6.80
N GLY A 163 10.98 -1.46 -5.51
CA GLY A 163 11.76 -0.82 -4.45
C GLY A 163 13.22 -1.24 -4.50
N ILE A 164 13.50 -2.53 -4.68
CA ILE A 164 14.87 -3.06 -4.84
C ILE A 164 15.54 -2.49 -6.09
N ALA A 165 14.84 -2.44 -7.23
CA ALA A 165 15.37 -1.93 -8.49
C ALA A 165 15.64 -0.42 -8.44
N LEU A 166 14.96 0.33 -7.60
CA LEU A 166 15.15 1.78 -7.44
C LEU A 166 16.34 2.16 -6.55
N ARG A 167 16.98 1.22 -5.87
CA ARG A 167 18.25 1.47 -5.15
C ARG A 167 19.27 2.12 -6.09
N ALA A 168 19.95 3.15 -5.65
CA ALA A 168 20.91 3.93 -6.43
C ALA A 168 20.35 4.64 -7.69
N ILE A 169 19.01 4.62 -7.90
CA ILE A 169 18.33 5.33 -8.99
C ILE A 169 17.49 6.46 -8.42
N ALA A 170 16.57 6.14 -7.49
CA ALA A 170 15.69 7.14 -6.88
C ALA A 170 16.42 7.87 -5.75
N ASN A 171 16.31 9.20 -5.72
CA ASN A 171 16.86 10.02 -4.65
C ASN A 171 16.04 9.91 -3.35
N ALA A 172 14.73 9.76 -3.46
CA ALA A 172 13.82 9.56 -2.34
C ALA A 172 12.65 8.64 -2.73
N ALA A 173 12.08 7.97 -1.75
CA ALA A 173 10.90 7.14 -1.94
C ALA A 173 10.02 7.14 -0.67
N ILE A 174 8.74 6.90 -0.89
CA ILE A 174 7.71 6.66 0.11
C ILE A 174 6.63 5.81 -0.55
N ASP A 175 5.94 4.98 0.21
CA ASP A 175 4.70 4.36 -0.28
C ASP A 175 3.53 5.36 -0.22
N VAL A 176 2.46 5.07 -0.94
CA VAL A 176 1.24 5.89 -0.91
C VAL A 176 0.20 5.17 -0.06
N SER A 177 0.02 5.62 1.18
CA SER A 177 -0.89 5.03 2.16
C SER A 177 -2.00 5.98 2.60
N ASP A 178 -1.67 7.24 2.87
CA ASP A 178 -2.60 8.29 3.32
C ASP A 178 -3.08 9.20 2.18
N GLY A 179 -2.50 9.06 1.02
CA GLY A 179 -2.82 9.81 -0.19
C GLY A 179 -1.61 10.53 -0.78
N LEU A 180 -1.59 10.61 -2.10
CA LEU A 180 -0.43 11.11 -2.86
C LEU A 180 0.11 12.44 -2.35
N LEU A 181 -0.75 13.43 -2.05
CA LEU A 181 -0.29 14.74 -1.57
C LEU A 181 0.25 14.67 -0.15
N GLY A 182 -0.36 13.87 0.74
CA GLY A 182 0.08 13.69 2.12
C GLY A 182 1.47 13.05 2.16
N ASP A 183 1.62 11.94 1.45
CA ASP A 183 2.85 11.17 1.45
C ASP A 183 3.98 11.89 0.71
N LEU A 184 3.71 12.52 -0.44
CA LEU A 184 4.67 13.42 -1.10
C LEU A 184 5.09 14.56 -0.16
N GLY A 185 4.16 15.13 0.60
CA GLY A 185 4.43 16.17 1.59
C GLY A 185 5.50 15.78 2.60
N HIS A 186 5.54 14.50 3.01
CA HIS A 186 6.60 13.99 3.90
C HIS A 186 7.98 14.00 3.23
N ILE A 187 8.08 13.62 1.95
CA ILE A 187 9.34 13.73 1.18
C ILE A 187 9.77 15.20 1.09
N LEU A 188 8.86 16.08 0.68
CA LEU A 188 9.17 17.51 0.49
C LEU A 188 9.64 18.16 1.77
N GLN A 189 8.96 17.89 2.88
CA GLN A 189 9.35 18.42 4.20
C GLN A 189 10.72 17.91 4.64
N ARG A 190 10.97 16.60 4.50
CA ARG A 190 12.25 16.00 4.90
C ARG A 190 13.40 16.42 4.01
N SER A 191 13.16 16.64 2.74
CA SER A 191 14.14 17.06 1.75
C SER A 191 14.29 18.58 1.65
N GLN A 192 13.41 19.36 2.29
CA GLN A 192 13.36 20.83 2.26
C GLN A 192 13.25 21.40 0.84
N VAL A 193 12.43 20.77 0.01
CA VAL A 193 12.13 21.18 -1.36
C VAL A 193 10.63 21.36 -1.57
N GLY A 194 10.25 22.04 -2.64
CA GLY A 194 8.87 22.13 -3.13
C GLY A 194 8.63 21.25 -4.33
N ALA A 195 7.37 21.04 -4.69
CA ALA A 195 6.98 20.32 -5.90
C ALA A 195 5.87 21.05 -6.64
N GLN A 196 5.82 20.83 -7.95
CA GLN A 196 4.72 21.24 -8.83
C GLN A 196 4.16 19.99 -9.47
N ILE A 197 2.86 19.76 -9.29
CA ILE A 197 2.14 18.64 -9.91
C ILE A 197 1.26 19.20 -11.03
N ASP A 198 1.51 18.75 -12.25
CA ASP A 198 0.62 19.01 -13.37
C ASP A 198 -0.51 17.98 -13.36
N THR A 199 -1.73 18.42 -13.07
CA THR A 199 -2.89 17.52 -12.96
C THR A 199 -3.50 17.16 -14.33
N THR A 200 -2.97 17.63 -15.43
CA THR A 200 -3.49 17.30 -16.77
C THR A 200 -3.45 15.80 -17.08
N TRP A 201 -2.52 15.06 -16.48
CA TRP A 201 -2.46 13.60 -16.58
C TRP A 201 -3.71 12.89 -16.03
N LEU A 202 -4.47 13.51 -15.13
CA LEU A 202 -5.75 12.97 -14.63
C LEU A 202 -6.89 13.05 -15.66
N GLN A 203 -6.69 13.72 -16.78
CA GLN A 203 -7.72 13.85 -17.83
C GLN A 203 -7.91 12.54 -18.61
N HIS A 204 -6.88 11.73 -18.68
CA HIS A 204 -6.87 10.50 -19.46
C HIS A 204 -6.79 9.28 -18.56
N SER A 205 -7.61 8.26 -18.84
CA SER A 205 -7.38 6.94 -18.28
C SER A 205 -6.11 6.38 -18.89
N ASN A 206 -5.15 6.01 -18.06
CA ASN A 206 -3.99 5.30 -18.58
C ASN A 206 -4.37 3.86 -18.90
N THR A 207 -4.93 3.66 -20.08
CA THR A 207 -4.82 2.38 -20.78
C THR A 207 -3.44 2.33 -21.42
N PHE A 208 -2.39 2.39 -20.61
CA PHE A 208 -1.09 2.04 -21.14
C PHE A 208 -1.04 0.52 -21.24
N GLY A 209 -0.84 0.06 -22.46
CA GLY A 209 -0.35 -1.27 -22.71
C GLY A 209 0.93 -1.53 -21.90
N GLU A 210 1.45 -2.73 -21.95
CA GLU A 210 2.52 -3.30 -21.13
C GLU A 210 3.79 -2.44 -20.92
N ASP A 211 3.87 -1.26 -21.52
CA ASP A 211 4.95 -0.27 -21.36
C ASP A 211 4.52 0.79 -20.32
N ALA A 212 4.66 0.45 -19.05
CA ALA A 212 4.35 1.29 -17.91
C ALA A 212 5.26 2.54 -17.83
N GLN A 213 4.76 3.72 -18.19
CA GLN A 213 5.56 4.94 -18.07
C GLN A 213 4.90 6.17 -17.46
N ALA A 214 3.66 6.12 -16.97
CA ALA A 214 3.13 7.24 -16.20
C ALA A 214 2.15 6.75 -15.15
N ALA A 215 2.25 7.30 -13.95
CA ALA A 215 1.21 7.22 -12.95
C ALA A 215 -0.08 7.78 -13.55
N GLY A 216 -1.18 7.11 -13.30
CA GLY A 216 -2.44 7.47 -13.87
C GLY A 216 -3.60 7.16 -12.94
N ILE A 217 -4.77 7.31 -13.50
CA ILE A 217 -6.00 6.87 -12.86
C ILE A 217 -6.53 5.66 -13.59
N SER A 218 -7.25 4.79 -12.90
CA SER A 218 -7.92 3.65 -13.50
C SER A 218 -9.01 4.10 -14.50
N SER A 219 -9.40 3.19 -15.39
CA SER A 219 -10.54 3.41 -16.29
C SER A 219 -11.85 3.63 -15.52
N VAL A 220 -11.97 3.14 -14.30
CA VAL A 220 -13.12 3.34 -13.42
C VAL A 220 -13.12 4.77 -12.88
N LEU A 221 -12.00 5.22 -12.31
CA LEU A 221 -11.87 6.58 -11.79
C LEU A 221 -12.03 7.63 -12.91
N ALA A 222 -11.55 7.34 -14.11
CA ALA A 222 -11.66 8.22 -15.28
C ALA A 222 -13.11 8.51 -15.73
N GLN A 223 -14.09 7.74 -15.29
CA GLN A 223 -15.51 7.98 -15.57
C GLN A 223 -16.14 9.04 -14.67
N LEU A 224 -15.47 9.39 -13.56
CA LEU A 224 -15.99 10.38 -12.64
C LEU A 224 -15.83 11.81 -13.14
N PRO A 225 -16.61 12.77 -12.62
CA PRO A 225 -16.39 14.19 -12.85
C PRO A 225 -14.99 14.65 -12.45
N TRP A 226 -14.43 15.63 -13.15
CA TRP A 226 -13.07 16.12 -12.98
C TRP A 226 -12.68 16.43 -11.52
N ASN A 227 -13.54 17.15 -10.81
CA ASN A 227 -13.31 17.49 -9.41
C ASN A 227 -13.17 16.25 -8.52
N LYS A 228 -13.92 15.17 -8.80
CA LYS A 228 -13.84 13.91 -8.06
C LYS A 228 -12.57 13.12 -8.41
N ARG A 229 -12.13 13.15 -9.66
CA ARG A 229 -10.86 12.54 -10.06
C ARG A 229 -9.70 13.18 -9.30
N ILE A 230 -9.65 14.52 -9.26
CA ILE A 230 -8.64 15.27 -8.50
C ILE A 230 -8.70 14.91 -7.01
N GLU A 231 -9.89 14.98 -6.42
CA GLU A 231 -10.09 14.69 -4.99
C GLU A 231 -9.57 13.30 -4.63
N PHE A 232 -9.96 12.27 -5.39
CA PHE A 232 -9.62 10.89 -5.04
C PHE A 232 -8.18 10.54 -5.39
N ALA A 233 -7.67 10.97 -6.52
CA ALA A 233 -6.29 10.67 -6.93
C ALA A 233 -5.24 11.39 -6.08
N LEU A 234 -5.51 12.60 -5.63
CA LEU A 234 -4.52 13.38 -4.88
C LEU A 234 -4.63 13.23 -3.36
N ALA A 235 -5.84 13.05 -2.83
CA ALA A 235 -6.09 13.01 -1.38
C ALA A 235 -6.60 11.65 -0.87
N GLY A 236 -6.72 10.65 -1.74
CA GLY A 236 -7.07 9.28 -1.37
C GLY A 236 -5.84 8.43 -1.17
N GLY A 237 -5.76 7.69 -0.05
CA GLY A 237 -4.80 6.58 0.10
C GLY A 237 -5.17 5.41 -0.80
N ASP A 238 -4.22 4.60 -1.14
CA ASP A 238 -4.39 3.38 -1.96
C ASP A 238 -4.02 2.12 -1.17
#